data_30b3fa1fd6a02576847494e0c9a0b2d3
#
_entry.id   30b3fa1fd6a02576847494e0c9a0b2d3
#
_cell.length_a   1.000
_cell.length_b   1.000
_cell.length_c   1.000
_cell.angle_alpha   90.00
_cell.angle_beta   90.00
_cell.angle_gamma   90.00
#
_symmetry.space_group_name_H-M   'P 1'
#
loop_
_entity.id
_entity.type
_entity.pdbx_description
1 polymer ?
#
loop_
_entity_poly.entity_id
_entity_poly.type
_entity_poly.pdbx_seq_one_letter_code
_entity_poly.pdbx_strand_id
1 'polypeptide(L)'
;LDVTFGIDRSGIVGADGPTHQGAFDMSFLRCVPNMVLLAPSNESECRDMLYTAFLYNGPAAVRYPRGSGPGEVESAEMRAIPIGKGVVKRTGTRVALLAFGTMVNPALTAGVELDATVVNMRSVKPMDNELILKMAESHEIIVSIEENTVNGGAGAGVAEVLSAAGCTTPI
;
A
#
# COMPACT_ATOMS: atom_id res chain seq x y z
N LEU A 1 -0.15 23.13 5.40
CA LEU A 1 1.05 23.31 4.57
C LEU A 1 1.08 22.24 3.49
N ASP A 2 1.33 22.65 2.26
CA ASP A 2 1.53 21.77 1.12
C ASP A 2 2.97 21.29 1.15
N VAL A 3 3.18 20.08 1.66
CA VAL A 3 4.51 19.48 1.83
C VAL A 3 4.49 18.03 1.38
N THR A 4 5.48 17.66 0.58
CA THR A 4 5.70 16.27 0.15
C THR A 4 6.90 15.69 0.86
N PHE A 5 6.70 14.56 1.55
CA PHE A 5 7.74 13.79 2.21
C PHE A 5 8.12 12.57 1.36
N GLY A 6 9.39 12.46 0.98
CA GLY A 6 9.97 11.22 0.48
C GLY A 6 10.52 10.42 1.66
N ILE A 7 9.91 9.28 1.97
CA ILE A 7 10.31 8.43 3.10
C ILE A 7 10.95 7.17 2.55
N ASP A 8 12.26 7.14 2.59
CA ASP A 8 13.05 5.99 2.17
C ASP A 8 13.16 4.92 3.26
N ARG A 9 13.79 3.80 2.91
CA ARG A 9 14.03 2.67 3.83
C ARG A 9 12.77 2.05 4.41
N SER A 10 11.73 1.91 3.60
CA SER A 10 10.56 1.14 4.01
C SER A 10 10.94 -0.31 4.35
N GLY A 11 10.34 -0.86 5.40
CA GLY A 11 10.57 -2.24 5.82
C GLY A 11 11.91 -2.46 6.54
N ILE A 12 12.41 -3.69 6.44
CA ILE A 12 13.67 -4.12 7.06
C ILE A 12 14.83 -3.88 6.09
N VAL A 13 15.82 -3.11 6.53
CA VAL A 13 17.02 -2.77 5.76
C VAL A 13 18.26 -3.31 6.46
N GLY A 14 18.65 -4.55 6.15
CA GLY A 14 19.73 -5.24 6.86
C GLY A 14 21.08 -4.53 6.85
N ALA A 15 21.46 -3.95 5.69
CA ALA A 15 22.77 -3.31 5.50
C ALA A 15 22.97 -2.02 6.32
N ASP A 16 21.90 -1.32 6.69
CA ASP A 16 21.96 -0.04 7.41
C ASP A 16 21.90 -0.20 8.94
N GLY A 17 21.74 -1.42 9.41
CA GLY A 17 21.70 -1.74 10.84
C GLY A 17 20.39 -1.34 11.53
N PRO A 18 20.32 -1.48 12.87
CA PRO A 18 19.05 -1.41 13.61
C PRO A 18 18.43 -0.01 13.68
N THR A 19 19.19 1.04 13.40
CA THR A 19 18.73 2.44 13.53
C THR A 19 18.01 2.97 12.28
N HIS A 20 18.00 2.22 11.16
CA HIS A 20 17.47 2.68 9.88
C HIS A 20 16.33 1.80 9.35
N GLN A 21 15.57 1.21 10.25
CA GLN A 21 14.44 0.34 9.87
C GLN A 21 13.16 1.14 9.73
N GLY A 22 12.50 1.04 8.57
CA GLY A 22 11.20 1.67 8.29
C GLY A 22 10.03 0.75 8.64
N ALA A 23 10.01 0.22 9.87
CA ALA A 23 9.00 -0.75 10.30
C ALA A 23 7.80 -0.13 11.04
N PHE A 24 7.79 1.19 11.29
CA PHE A 24 6.78 1.87 12.10
C PHE A 24 6.16 3.09 11.42
N ASP A 25 6.70 3.50 10.28
CA ASP A 25 6.33 4.75 9.61
C ASP A 25 4.87 4.77 9.14
N MET A 26 4.33 3.68 8.60
CA MET A 26 2.91 3.60 8.29
C MET A 26 2.05 3.82 9.53
N SER A 27 2.42 3.20 10.66
CA SER A 27 1.64 3.27 11.90
C SER A 27 1.53 4.69 12.44
N PHE A 28 2.63 5.43 12.55
CA PHE A 28 2.56 6.79 13.10
C PHE A 28 2.05 7.82 12.07
N LEU A 29 2.32 7.66 10.78
CA LEU A 29 1.81 8.57 9.74
C LEU A 29 0.30 8.44 9.53
N ARG A 30 -0.27 7.25 9.73
CA ARG A 30 -1.72 7.07 9.69
C ARG A 30 -2.45 7.91 10.75
N CYS A 31 -1.81 8.20 11.89
CA CYS A 31 -2.39 9.01 12.96
C CYS A 31 -2.45 10.52 12.60
N VAL A 32 -1.62 11.00 11.67
CA VAL A 32 -1.51 12.43 11.35
C VAL A 32 -2.75 12.90 10.58
N PRO A 33 -3.52 13.91 11.06
CA PRO A 33 -4.67 14.43 10.34
C PRO A 33 -4.30 14.97 8.95
N ASN A 34 -5.19 14.78 7.97
CA ASN A 34 -5.06 15.26 6.59
C ASN A 34 -3.82 14.77 5.81
N MET A 35 -3.03 13.88 6.38
CA MET A 35 -1.87 13.27 5.72
C MET A 35 -2.33 12.29 4.65
N VAL A 36 -1.84 12.44 3.43
CA VAL A 36 -1.89 11.40 2.41
C VAL A 36 -0.64 10.51 2.54
N LEU A 37 -0.82 9.20 2.53
CA LEU A 37 0.27 8.23 2.63
C LEU A 37 0.18 7.21 1.50
N LEU A 38 1.17 7.22 0.62
CA LEU A 38 1.26 6.39 -0.57
C LEU A 38 2.44 5.41 -0.46
N ALA A 39 2.26 4.19 -0.98
CA ALA A 39 3.26 3.13 -0.97
C ALA A 39 3.35 2.50 -2.37
N PRO A 40 4.33 2.88 -3.20
CA PRO A 40 4.50 2.39 -4.56
C PRO A 40 5.00 0.94 -4.60
N SER A 41 4.55 0.18 -5.60
CA SER A 41 4.97 -1.19 -5.85
C SER A 41 6.22 -1.31 -6.72
N ASN A 42 6.55 -0.29 -7.50
CA ASN A 42 7.71 -0.21 -8.39
C ASN A 42 8.16 1.24 -8.62
N GLU A 43 9.23 1.43 -9.39
CA GLU A 43 9.84 2.75 -9.64
C GLU A 43 8.93 3.69 -10.43
N SER A 44 8.19 3.19 -11.41
CA SER A 44 7.26 3.99 -12.20
C SER A 44 6.13 4.52 -11.33
N GLU A 45 5.57 3.66 -10.48
CA GLU A 45 4.53 4.04 -9.54
C GLU A 45 5.07 5.01 -8.46
N CYS A 46 6.33 4.82 -8.02
CA CYS A 46 6.99 5.76 -7.09
C CYS A 46 7.09 7.17 -7.69
N ARG A 47 7.52 7.28 -8.93
CA ARG A 47 7.59 8.54 -9.66
C ARG A 47 6.22 9.20 -9.80
N ASP A 48 5.21 8.44 -10.20
CA ASP A 48 3.85 8.93 -10.40
C ASP A 48 3.19 9.33 -9.05
N MET A 49 3.50 8.62 -7.97
CA MET A 49 3.06 8.97 -6.62
C MET A 49 3.74 10.24 -6.10
N LEU A 50 5.04 10.42 -6.34
CA LEU A 50 5.75 11.65 -5.98
C LEU A 50 5.18 12.85 -6.75
N TYR A 51 4.88 12.68 -8.04
CA TYR A 51 4.21 13.71 -8.83
C TYR A 51 2.80 14.00 -8.32
N THR A 52 2.03 12.97 -7.97
CA THR A 52 0.70 13.12 -7.37
C THR A 52 0.76 13.86 -6.03
N ALA A 53 1.71 13.50 -5.19
CA ALA A 53 1.93 14.15 -3.89
C ALA A 53 2.33 15.63 -4.04
N PHE A 54 3.15 15.95 -5.05
CA PHE A 54 3.53 17.32 -5.37
C PHE A 54 2.33 18.18 -5.81
N LEU A 55 1.36 17.59 -6.53
CA LEU A 55 0.14 18.29 -6.98
C LEU A 55 -0.94 18.37 -5.89
N TYR A 56 -0.80 17.63 -4.80
CA TYR A 56 -1.79 17.60 -3.73
C TYR A 56 -1.71 18.84 -2.84
N ASN A 57 -2.86 19.47 -2.59
CA ASN A 57 -2.96 20.62 -1.66
C ASN A 57 -3.07 20.11 -0.21
N GLY A 58 -1.96 19.81 0.40
CA GLY A 58 -1.87 19.29 1.76
C GLY A 58 -0.62 18.46 2.01
N PRO A 59 -0.43 17.93 3.23
CA PRO A 59 0.71 17.08 3.53
C PRO A 59 0.56 15.71 2.90
N ALA A 60 1.57 15.25 2.16
CA ALA A 60 1.62 13.94 1.54
C ALA A 60 2.97 13.26 1.77
N ALA A 61 2.96 11.95 1.95
CA ALA A 61 4.16 11.12 2.08
C ALA A 61 4.13 9.99 1.06
N VAL A 62 5.27 9.78 0.40
CA VAL A 62 5.52 8.61 -0.45
C VAL A 62 6.60 7.78 0.20
N ARG A 63 6.25 6.54 0.55
CA ARG A 63 7.09 5.61 1.30
C ARG A 63 7.63 4.51 0.40
N TYR A 64 8.94 4.43 0.24
CA TYR A 64 9.60 3.49 -0.67
C TYR A 64 10.83 2.83 -0.03
N PRO A 65 11.25 1.63 -0.52
CA PRO A 65 12.37 0.90 0.06
C PRO A 65 13.72 1.53 -0.32
N ARG A 66 14.78 1.12 0.35
CA ARG A 66 16.15 1.26 -0.11
C ARG A 66 16.50 0.08 -1.02
N GLY A 67 17.03 0.36 -2.20
CA GLY A 67 17.46 -0.66 -3.17
C GLY A 67 16.97 -0.38 -4.58
N SER A 68 17.21 -1.33 -5.47
CA SER A 68 16.66 -1.32 -6.82
C SER A 68 15.29 -1.97 -6.82
N GLY A 69 14.34 -1.39 -7.52
CA GLY A 69 13.06 -2.01 -7.74
C GLY A 69 13.11 -3.04 -8.89
N PRO A 70 11.95 -3.56 -9.32
CA PRO A 70 11.88 -4.56 -10.39
C PRO A 70 12.31 -4.06 -11.78
N GLY A 71 12.57 -2.76 -11.95
CA GLY A 71 13.03 -2.19 -13.21
C GLY A 71 11.91 -1.95 -14.23
N GLU A 72 10.67 -1.97 -13.82
CA GLU A 72 9.52 -1.70 -14.69
C GLU A 72 9.37 -0.21 -14.94
N VAL A 73 9.65 0.24 -16.15
CA VAL A 73 9.39 1.60 -16.60
C VAL A 73 8.25 1.57 -17.61
N GLU A 74 7.04 1.84 -17.15
CA GLU A 74 5.86 1.82 -18.03
C GLU A 74 5.74 3.03 -18.97
N SER A 75 6.28 4.17 -18.58
CA SER A 75 6.17 5.43 -19.35
C SER A 75 7.29 6.42 -19.02
N ALA A 76 7.71 7.23 -19.99
CA ALA A 76 8.61 8.36 -19.75
C ALA A 76 7.90 9.55 -19.08
N GLU A 77 6.57 9.64 -19.21
CA GLU A 77 5.77 10.75 -18.68
C GLU A 77 5.29 10.47 -17.25
N MET A 78 5.40 11.48 -16.39
CA MET A 78 4.79 11.45 -15.05
C MET A 78 3.28 11.63 -15.15
N ARG A 79 2.53 10.80 -14.43
CA ARG A 79 1.06 10.85 -14.39
C ARG A 79 0.57 10.95 -12.96
N ALA A 80 -0.39 11.84 -12.73
CA ALA A 80 -1.10 11.85 -11.46
C ALA A 80 -1.99 10.61 -11.35
N ILE A 81 -1.91 9.91 -10.21
CA ILE A 81 -2.76 8.77 -9.91
C ILE A 81 -3.87 9.16 -8.93
N PRO A 82 -5.05 8.53 -8.99
CA PRO A 82 -6.12 8.78 -8.04
C PRO A 82 -5.70 8.39 -6.62
N ILE A 83 -5.71 9.36 -5.70
CA ILE A 83 -5.44 9.13 -4.27
C ILE A 83 -6.57 8.29 -3.67
N GLY A 84 -6.23 7.30 -2.85
CA GLY A 84 -7.20 6.42 -2.21
C GLY A 84 -7.86 5.41 -3.15
N LYS A 85 -7.22 5.08 -4.29
CA LYS A 85 -7.69 4.07 -5.23
C LYS A 85 -6.66 3.00 -5.48
N GLY A 86 -7.06 1.75 -5.16
CA GLY A 86 -6.29 0.54 -5.44
C GLY A 86 -6.50 0.02 -6.85
N VAL A 87 -5.70 -0.97 -7.24
CA VAL A 87 -5.79 -1.64 -8.55
C VAL A 87 -5.76 -3.15 -8.37
N VAL A 88 -6.73 -3.85 -8.92
CA VAL A 88 -6.71 -5.31 -9.00
C VAL A 88 -5.67 -5.71 -10.06
N LYS A 89 -4.62 -6.38 -9.64
CA LYS A 89 -3.51 -6.83 -10.49
C LYS A 89 -3.72 -8.27 -10.98
N ARG A 90 -4.44 -9.08 -10.23
CA ARG A 90 -4.82 -10.45 -10.55
C ARG A 90 -6.21 -10.75 -9.98
N THR A 91 -7.02 -11.48 -10.72
CA THR A 91 -8.31 -12.02 -10.22
C THR A 91 -8.12 -13.50 -9.88
N GLY A 92 -8.62 -13.90 -8.75
CA GLY A 92 -8.70 -15.27 -8.25
C GLY A 92 -10.05 -15.53 -7.61
N THR A 93 -10.17 -16.59 -6.79
CA THR A 93 -11.49 -17.08 -6.36
C THR A 93 -11.76 -16.91 -4.87
N ARG A 94 -10.97 -17.50 -3.98
CA ARG A 94 -11.29 -17.64 -2.56
C ARG A 94 -10.62 -16.64 -1.64
N VAL A 95 -9.40 -16.22 -2.00
CA VAL A 95 -8.54 -15.38 -1.16
C VAL A 95 -8.29 -14.05 -1.85
N ALA A 96 -8.41 -12.94 -1.12
CA ALA A 96 -7.98 -11.62 -1.57
C ALA A 96 -6.70 -11.18 -0.82
N LEU A 97 -5.61 -10.98 -1.55
CA LEU A 97 -4.35 -10.46 -1.05
C LEU A 97 -4.32 -8.94 -1.25
N LEU A 98 -4.42 -8.17 -0.19
CA LEU A 98 -4.34 -6.70 -0.22
C LEU A 98 -2.90 -6.29 0.10
N ALA A 99 -2.12 -6.00 -0.93
CA ALA A 99 -0.70 -5.74 -0.81
C ALA A 99 -0.39 -4.23 -0.88
N PHE A 100 0.55 -3.80 -0.05
CA PHE A 100 1.02 -2.43 0.05
C PHE A 100 2.50 -2.33 -0.31
N GLY A 101 2.82 -1.38 -1.19
CA GLY A 101 4.19 -1.12 -1.60
C GLY A 101 4.84 -2.31 -2.30
N THR A 102 6.10 -2.57 -1.98
CA THR A 102 6.90 -3.65 -2.59
C THR A 102 6.35 -5.05 -2.39
N MET A 103 5.43 -5.23 -1.43
CA MET A 103 4.78 -6.51 -1.17
C MET A 103 3.81 -6.95 -2.28
N VAL A 104 3.51 -6.09 -3.24
CA VAL A 104 2.68 -6.45 -4.42
C VAL A 104 3.32 -7.56 -5.25
N ASN A 105 4.64 -7.52 -5.48
CA ASN A 105 5.32 -8.54 -6.29
C ASN A 105 5.34 -9.92 -5.61
N PRO A 106 5.73 -10.06 -4.33
CA PRO A 106 5.56 -11.32 -3.61
C PRO A 106 4.11 -11.81 -3.57
N ALA A 107 3.14 -10.90 -3.40
CA ALA A 107 1.73 -11.24 -3.41
C ALA A 107 1.27 -11.78 -4.78
N LEU A 108 1.78 -11.24 -5.89
CA LEU A 108 1.48 -11.77 -7.22
C LEU A 108 1.99 -13.20 -7.41
N THR A 109 3.20 -13.49 -6.92
CA THR A 109 3.77 -14.84 -6.94
C THR A 109 2.89 -15.81 -6.14
N ALA A 110 2.60 -15.48 -4.89
CA ALA A 110 1.71 -16.28 -4.05
C ALA A 110 0.29 -16.39 -4.63
N GLY A 111 -0.20 -15.33 -5.23
CA GLY A 111 -1.52 -15.28 -5.87
C GLY A 111 -1.69 -16.28 -7.01
N VAL A 112 -0.62 -16.58 -7.75
CA VAL A 112 -0.63 -17.61 -8.80
C VAL A 112 -0.80 -19.00 -8.17
N GLU A 113 -0.06 -19.32 -7.12
CA GLU A 113 -0.09 -20.61 -6.46
C GLU A 113 -1.41 -20.87 -5.70
N LEU A 114 -1.97 -19.82 -5.10
CA LEU A 114 -3.20 -19.90 -4.29
C LEU A 114 -4.48 -19.65 -5.08
N ASP A 115 -4.39 -19.35 -6.35
CA ASP A 115 -5.49 -18.79 -7.14
C ASP A 115 -6.19 -17.62 -6.43
N ALA A 116 -5.39 -16.72 -5.85
CA ALA A 116 -5.88 -15.58 -5.11
C ALA A 116 -6.05 -14.33 -5.98
N THR A 117 -7.02 -13.48 -5.64
CA THR A 117 -7.09 -12.10 -6.12
C THR A 117 -5.96 -11.31 -5.49
N VAL A 118 -5.25 -10.51 -6.27
CA VAL A 118 -4.18 -9.62 -5.77
C VAL A 118 -4.51 -8.18 -6.07
N VAL A 119 -4.54 -7.37 -5.03
CA VAL A 119 -4.81 -5.93 -5.10
C VAL A 119 -3.56 -5.16 -4.71
N ASN A 120 -3.10 -4.27 -5.58
CA ASN A 120 -2.17 -3.21 -5.21
C ASN A 120 -2.97 -2.07 -4.58
N MET A 121 -2.87 -1.90 -3.28
CA MET A 121 -3.64 -0.91 -2.54
C MET A 121 -3.14 0.52 -2.77
N ARG A 122 -1.87 0.71 -3.16
CA ARG A 122 -1.26 2.02 -3.47
C ARG A 122 -1.27 3.03 -2.33
N SER A 123 -2.45 3.24 -1.74
CA SER A 123 -2.70 4.26 -0.73
C SER A 123 -2.98 3.61 0.62
N VAL A 124 -2.18 3.98 1.61
CA VAL A 124 -2.38 3.59 3.01
C VAL A 124 -3.36 4.55 3.70
N LYS A 125 -3.35 5.81 3.25
CA LYS A 125 -4.27 6.86 3.73
C LYS A 125 -4.48 7.93 2.65
N PRO A 126 -5.74 8.20 2.25
CA PRO A 126 -6.92 7.40 2.56
C PRO A 126 -6.85 6.02 1.90
N MET A 127 -7.53 5.03 2.47
CA MET A 127 -7.68 3.71 1.85
C MET A 127 -8.82 3.69 0.83
N ASP A 128 -8.78 2.74 -0.10
CA ASP A 128 -9.89 2.43 -0.99
C ASP A 128 -10.91 1.55 -0.27
N ASN A 129 -11.77 2.17 0.55
CA ASN A 129 -12.76 1.47 1.35
C ASN A 129 -13.75 0.68 0.48
N GLU A 130 -14.14 1.23 -0.67
CA GLU A 130 -15.05 0.55 -1.61
C GLU A 130 -14.44 -0.74 -2.14
N LEU A 131 -13.16 -0.69 -2.53
CA LEU A 131 -12.45 -1.87 -3.03
C LEU A 131 -12.24 -2.92 -1.93
N ILE A 132 -11.90 -2.50 -0.70
CA ILE A 132 -11.76 -3.40 0.45
C ILE A 132 -13.08 -4.14 0.70
N LEU A 133 -14.20 -3.43 0.77
CA LEU A 133 -15.51 -4.02 1.00
C LEU A 133 -15.93 -4.95 -0.14
N LYS A 134 -15.68 -4.56 -1.38
CA LYS A 134 -15.92 -5.43 -2.54
C LYS A 134 -15.12 -6.73 -2.48
N MET A 135 -13.86 -6.68 -2.03
CA MET A 135 -13.06 -7.89 -1.82
C MET A 135 -13.63 -8.75 -0.70
N ALA A 136 -14.09 -8.15 0.38
CA ALA A 136 -14.71 -8.88 1.49
C ALA A 136 -16.03 -9.56 1.12
N GLU A 137 -16.83 -8.94 0.25
CA GLU A 137 -18.08 -9.52 -0.25
C GLU A 137 -17.87 -10.70 -1.20
N SER A 138 -16.78 -10.70 -1.94
CA SER A 138 -16.53 -11.67 -3.03
C SER A 138 -15.52 -12.76 -2.69
N HIS A 139 -14.88 -12.72 -1.51
CA HIS A 139 -13.87 -13.69 -1.09
C HIS A 139 -14.15 -14.22 0.31
N GLU A 140 -13.66 -15.43 0.58
CA GLU A 140 -13.83 -16.10 1.88
C GLU A 140 -12.91 -15.53 2.96
N ILE A 141 -11.75 -15.00 2.55
CA ILE A 141 -10.72 -14.47 3.45
C ILE A 141 -9.95 -13.34 2.78
N ILE A 142 -9.59 -12.34 3.57
CA ILE A 142 -8.67 -11.27 3.20
C ILE A 142 -7.32 -11.51 3.89
N VAL A 143 -6.24 -11.26 3.18
CA VAL A 143 -4.88 -11.22 3.76
C VAL A 143 -4.25 -9.89 3.40
N SER A 144 -3.90 -9.09 4.39
CA SER A 144 -3.12 -7.86 4.18
C SER A 144 -1.62 -8.15 4.24
N ILE A 145 -0.85 -7.56 3.32
CA ILE A 145 0.60 -7.78 3.22
C ILE A 145 1.30 -6.42 3.15
N GLU A 146 2.15 -6.16 4.14
CA GLU A 146 2.89 -4.89 4.28
C GLU A 146 4.27 -5.09 4.91
N GLU A 147 5.20 -4.17 4.68
CA GLU A 147 6.50 -4.11 5.37
C GLU A 147 6.44 -3.12 6.55
N ASN A 148 5.59 -3.38 7.53
CA ASN A 148 5.42 -2.55 8.71
C ASN A 148 5.00 -3.42 9.90
N THR A 149 5.06 -2.88 11.10
CA THR A 149 4.50 -3.56 12.27
C THR A 149 2.97 -3.71 12.11
N VAL A 150 2.43 -4.81 12.62
CA VAL A 150 0.98 -5.09 12.60
C VAL A 150 0.19 -3.99 13.31
N ASN A 151 0.70 -3.52 14.45
CA ASN A 151 0.00 -2.53 15.27
C ASN A 151 -0.07 -1.17 14.57
N GLY A 152 -1.28 -0.76 14.20
CA GLY A 152 -1.55 0.51 13.53
C GLY A 152 -1.09 0.56 12.07
N GLY A 153 -0.57 -0.51 11.49
CA GLY A 153 -0.15 -0.61 10.10
C GLY A 153 -1.30 -0.54 9.11
N ALA A 154 -1.00 -0.82 7.84
CA ALA A 154 -2.00 -0.80 6.78
C ALA A 154 -3.05 -1.91 6.96
N GLY A 155 -2.64 -3.11 7.41
CA GLY A 155 -3.55 -4.21 7.73
C GLY A 155 -4.51 -3.86 8.86
N ALA A 156 -4.04 -3.15 9.91
CA ALA A 156 -4.91 -2.62 10.94
C ALA A 156 -5.97 -1.67 10.35
N GLY A 157 -5.58 -0.84 9.37
CA GLY A 157 -6.53 0.04 8.67
C GLY A 157 -7.56 -0.73 7.84
N VAL A 158 -7.18 -1.82 7.20
CA VAL A 158 -8.14 -2.70 6.50
C VAL A 158 -9.15 -3.28 7.51
N ALA A 159 -8.67 -3.78 8.66
CA ALA A 159 -9.55 -4.29 9.71
C ALA A 159 -10.51 -3.22 10.27
N GLU A 160 -10.04 -1.98 10.43
CA GLU A 160 -10.87 -0.83 10.82
C GLU A 160 -12.00 -0.58 9.81
N VAL A 161 -11.71 -0.63 8.50
CA VAL A 161 -12.72 -0.46 7.43
C VAL A 161 -13.76 -1.58 7.49
N LEU A 162 -13.34 -2.84 7.59
CA LEU A 162 -14.22 -3.99 7.67
C LEU A 162 -15.11 -3.92 8.91
N SER A 163 -14.52 -3.61 10.06
CA SER A 163 -15.24 -3.47 11.33
C SER A 163 -16.27 -2.34 11.30
N ALA A 164 -15.91 -1.19 10.76
CA ALA A 164 -16.82 -0.04 10.64
C ALA A 164 -18.03 -0.35 9.73
N ALA A 165 -17.85 -1.23 8.74
CA ALA A 165 -18.93 -1.68 7.86
C ALA A 165 -19.73 -2.88 8.41
N GLY A 166 -19.36 -3.41 9.59
CA GLY A 166 -19.97 -4.60 10.16
C GLY A 166 -19.67 -5.88 9.36
N CYS A 167 -18.60 -5.88 8.59
CA CYS A 167 -18.18 -7.02 7.79
C CYS A 167 -17.54 -8.10 8.68
N THR A 168 -17.90 -9.35 8.46
CA THR A 168 -17.40 -10.51 9.24
C THR A 168 -16.41 -11.37 8.49
N THR A 169 -16.01 -10.98 7.27
CA THR A 169 -15.00 -11.69 6.48
C THR A 169 -13.67 -11.69 7.25
N PRO A 170 -13.05 -12.87 7.47
CA PRO A 170 -11.79 -12.97 8.19
C PRO A 170 -10.67 -12.18 7.51
N ILE A 171 -9.80 -11.59 8.33
CA ILE A 171 -8.56 -10.95 7.89
C ILE A 171 -7.39 -11.44 8.75
#